data_e5447129f7d1c282b5af9bad5dc14ab6
#
_entry.id   e5447129f7d1c282b5af9bad5dc14ab6
#
_cell.length_a   1.000
_cell.length_b   1.000
_cell.length_c   1.000
_cell.angle_alpha   90.00
_cell.angle_beta   90.00
_cell.angle_gamma   90.00
#
_symmetry.space_group_name_H-M   'P 1'
#
loop_
_entity.id
_entity.type
_entity.pdbx_description
1 polymer ?
#
loop_
_entity_poly.entity_id
_entity_poly.type
_entity_poly.pdbx_seq_one_letter_code
_entity_poly.pdbx_strand_id
1 'polypeptide(L)'
;RTTAIEDTEKPANVTATAVSTDYFSALIAVSATDNMGVVNYTVKNGDKILATGAAASGMTTSITVPGLLPNTEYTLAVIASDDKGNAAEPVSVTVKTAVAPAAAPVPDFSKYEKVAAIYSDVAEGTPFINIGGWGQSTVVINGQLAAGDNVMFFTNMNYLGWELAPAVDATDMEFLHVDFYATDMTTVNVTPISPGKEGVATVTLNAGAWTSADIPLSTYAAANIEWN
;
A
#
# COMPACT_ATOMS: atom_id res chain seq x y z
N ARG A 1 -48.34 -11.55 -18.67
CA ARG A 1 -46.88 -11.78 -18.50
C ARG A 1 -46.17 -10.66 -19.20
N THR A 2 -45.60 -9.75 -18.46
CA THR A 2 -44.63 -8.77 -18.99
C THR A 2 -43.33 -9.52 -19.20
N THR A 3 -42.92 -9.74 -20.45
CA THR A 3 -41.54 -10.13 -20.77
C THR A 3 -40.64 -8.95 -20.40
N ALA A 4 -39.67 -9.18 -19.53
CA ALA A 4 -38.61 -8.16 -19.31
C ALA A 4 -37.92 -7.88 -20.65
N ILE A 5 -37.80 -6.61 -21.03
CA ILE A 5 -36.99 -6.22 -22.19
C ILE A 5 -35.58 -6.56 -21.82
N GLU A 6 -34.90 -7.37 -22.62
CA GLU A 6 -33.51 -7.68 -22.46
C GLU A 6 -32.69 -6.44 -22.83
N ASP A 7 -31.84 -5.98 -21.92
CA ASP A 7 -30.95 -4.88 -22.21
C ASP A 7 -29.75 -5.37 -23.03
N THR A 8 -29.54 -4.73 -24.17
CA THR A 8 -28.45 -5.01 -25.12
C THR A 8 -27.63 -3.77 -25.43
N GLU A 9 -27.93 -2.66 -24.78
CA GLU A 9 -27.19 -1.41 -24.96
C GLU A 9 -25.86 -1.48 -24.18
N LYS A 10 -24.81 -0.94 -24.76
CA LYS A 10 -23.49 -0.83 -24.11
C LYS A 10 -23.35 0.55 -23.50
N PRO A 11 -22.58 0.67 -22.38
CA PRO A 11 -22.20 1.98 -21.89
C PRO A 11 -21.56 2.85 -22.99
N ALA A 12 -21.91 4.12 -22.99
CA ALA A 12 -21.45 5.13 -23.95
C ALA A 12 -20.69 6.25 -23.24
N ASN A 13 -20.01 7.13 -24.01
CA ASN A 13 -19.27 8.28 -23.50
C ASN A 13 -18.24 7.92 -22.43
N VAL A 14 -17.58 6.78 -22.59
CA VAL A 14 -16.56 6.32 -21.63
C VAL A 14 -15.38 7.28 -21.64
N THR A 15 -15.00 7.75 -20.46
CA THR A 15 -13.81 8.58 -20.26
C THR A 15 -12.91 7.98 -19.18
N ALA A 16 -11.61 8.16 -19.35
CA ALA A 16 -10.62 7.82 -18.34
C ALA A 16 -9.50 8.86 -18.36
N THR A 17 -9.19 9.43 -17.20
CA THR A 17 -8.12 10.43 -17.05
C THR A 17 -7.26 10.13 -15.85
N ALA A 18 -5.95 10.35 -15.97
CA ALA A 18 -5.03 10.28 -14.85
C ALA A 18 -5.26 11.47 -13.91
N VAL A 19 -5.34 11.21 -12.61
CA VAL A 19 -5.51 12.24 -11.56
C VAL A 19 -4.20 12.44 -10.83
N SER A 20 -3.60 11.37 -10.34
CA SER A 20 -2.32 11.39 -9.64
C SER A 20 -1.63 10.03 -9.72
N THR A 21 -0.34 10.02 -9.45
CA THR A 21 0.46 8.79 -9.32
C THR A 21 1.37 8.90 -8.11
N ASP A 22 1.68 7.77 -7.50
CA ASP A 22 2.76 7.59 -6.54
C ASP A 22 3.80 6.57 -7.05
N TYR A 23 4.58 5.95 -6.17
CA TYR A 23 5.58 4.96 -6.57
C TYR A 23 4.97 3.66 -7.09
N PHE A 24 3.82 3.23 -6.56
CA PHE A 24 3.28 1.89 -6.75
C PHE A 24 1.81 1.87 -7.18
N SER A 25 1.22 3.03 -7.35
CA SER A 25 -0.17 3.15 -7.77
C SER A 25 -0.44 4.36 -8.65
N ALA A 26 -1.62 4.36 -9.27
CA ALA A 26 -2.17 5.50 -9.98
C ALA A 26 -3.65 5.69 -9.58
N LEU A 27 -4.07 6.92 -9.40
CA LEU A 27 -5.46 7.31 -9.27
C LEU A 27 -5.97 7.78 -10.63
N ILE A 28 -7.02 7.14 -11.13
CA ILE A 28 -7.68 7.52 -12.39
C ILE A 28 -9.13 7.90 -12.11
N ALA A 29 -9.61 8.92 -12.80
CA ALA A 29 -11.02 9.28 -12.82
C ALA A 29 -11.69 8.68 -14.06
N VAL A 30 -12.84 8.03 -13.87
CA VAL A 30 -13.59 7.36 -14.94
C VAL A 30 -15.05 7.79 -14.91
N SER A 31 -15.68 7.89 -16.08
CA SER A 31 -17.11 8.09 -16.21
C SER A 31 -17.65 7.44 -17.48
N ALA A 32 -18.93 7.09 -17.47
CA ALA A 32 -19.68 6.64 -18.65
C ALA A 32 -21.18 6.86 -18.43
N THR A 33 -21.96 6.81 -19.48
CA THR A 33 -23.42 6.86 -19.43
C THR A 33 -24.00 5.52 -19.85
N ASP A 34 -25.08 5.10 -19.21
CA ASP A 34 -25.80 3.86 -19.53
C ASP A 34 -27.28 3.98 -19.17
N ASN A 35 -28.15 3.25 -19.87
CA ASN A 35 -29.58 3.21 -19.62
C ASN A 35 -29.97 2.43 -18.36
N MET A 36 -29.08 1.54 -17.86
CA MET A 36 -29.30 0.70 -16.66
C MET A 36 -28.95 1.36 -15.33
N GLY A 37 -28.48 2.59 -15.34
CA GLY A 37 -28.27 3.39 -14.13
C GLY A 37 -26.94 3.15 -13.40
N VAL A 38 -26.29 2.01 -13.52
CA VAL A 38 -24.96 1.71 -12.93
C VAL A 38 -24.01 1.24 -14.02
N VAL A 39 -22.78 1.77 -13.97
CA VAL A 39 -21.69 1.35 -14.84
C VAL A 39 -20.58 0.77 -14.01
N ASN A 40 -20.15 -0.44 -14.35
CA ASN A 40 -19.02 -1.15 -13.77
C ASN A 40 -17.77 -0.89 -14.61
N TYR A 41 -16.63 -0.64 -13.95
CA TYR A 41 -15.36 -0.37 -14.61
C TYR A 41 -14.35 -1.46 -14.28
N THR A 42 -13.62 -1.92 -15.30
CA THR A 42 -12.47 -2.82 -15.15
C THR A 42 -11.24 -2.15 -15.74
N VAL A 43 -10.18 -2.02 -14.94
CA VAL A 43 -8.89 -1.46 -15.35
C VAL A 43 -7.90 -2.58 -15.55
N LYS A 44 -7.28 -2.63 -16.72
CA LYS A 44 -6.33 -3.68 -17.11
C LYS A 44 -4.98 -3.12 -17.57
N ASN A 45 -3.94 -3.91 -17.35
CA ASN A 45 -2.65 -3.80 -18.02
C ASN A 45 -2.43 -5.07 -18.85
N GLY A 46 -2.56 -4.99 -20.16
CA GLY A 46 -2.70 -6.16 -21.03
C GLY A 46 -3.91 -6.98 -20.60
N ASP A 47 -3.71 -8.29 -20.34
CA ASP A 47 -4.78 -9.18 -19.90
C ASP A 47 -5.03 -9.15 -18.38
N LYS A 48 -4.11 -8.58 -17.61
CA LYS A 48 -4.20 -8.56 -16.14
C LYS A 48 -5.16 -7.47 -15.67
N ILE A 49 -6.17 -7.85 -14.89
CA ILE A 49 -7.03 -6.92 -14.16
C ILE A 49 -6.25 -6.39 -12.95
N LEU A 50 -6.14 -5.06 -12.86
CA LEU A 50 -5.47 -4.37 -11.76
C LEU A 50 -6.44 -3.77 -10.76
N ALA A 51 -7.59 -3.28 -11.22
CA ALA A 51 -8.59 -2.67 -10.37
C ALA A 51 -9.98 -2.76 -11.00
N THR A 52 -11.00 -2.62 -10.15
CA THR A 52 -12.40 -2.49 -10.56
C THR A 52 -13.07 -1.38 -9.76
N GLY A 53 -14.16 -0.84 -10.29
CA GLY A 53 -14.97 0.16 -9.61
C GLY A 53 -16.35 0.25 -10.25
N ALA A 54 -17.23 1.05 -9.66
CA ALA A 54 -18.57 1.29 -10.22
C ALA A 54 -19.01 2.73 -9.89
N ALA A 55 -19.88 3.27 -10.74
CA ALA A 55 -20.54 4.54 -10.50
C ALA A 55 -21.96 4.53 -11.09
N ALA A 56 -22.81 5.44 -10.63
CA ALA A 56 -24.07 5.70 -11.32
C ALA A 56 -23.81 6.28 -12.72
N SER A 57 -24.68 5.96 -13.66
CA SER A 57 -24.64 6.49 -15.04
C SER A 57 -24.45 8.00 -15.06
N GLY A 58 -23.47 8.49 -15.80
CA GLY A 58 -23.12 9.91 -15.93
C GLY A 58 -22.32 10.49 -14.77
N MET A 59 -22.04 9.71 -13.71
CA MET A 59 -21.22 10.16 -12.58
C MET A 59 -19.75 9.77 -12.78
N THR A 60 -18.86 10.66 -12.34
CA THR A 60 -17.42 10.37 -12.29
C THR A 60 -17.08 9.70 -10.97
N THR A 61 -16.25 8.66 -11.01
CA THR A 61 -15.66 8.04 -9.82
C THR A 61 -14.15 7.94 -9.99
N SER A 62 -13.42 7.84 -8.86
CA SER A 62 -11.98 7.62 -8.87
C SER A 62 -11.67 6.17 -8.51
N ILE A 63 -10.75 5.57 -9.26
CA ILE A 63 -10.28 4.20 -9.05
C ILE A 63 -8.77 4.24 -8.81
N THR A 64 -8.36 3.69 -7.66
CA THR A 64 -6.93 3.46 -7.38
C THR A 64 -6.50 2.17 -8.06
N VAL A 65 -5.44 2.27 -8.87
CA VAL A 65 -4.80 1.14 -9.58
C VAL A 65 -3.50 0.79 -8.87
N PRO A 66 -3.46 -0.24 -8.04
CA PRO A 66 -2.28 -0.64 -7.27
C PRO A 66 -1.37 -1.59 -8.06
N GLY A 67 -0.21 -1.92 -7.47
CA GLY A 67 0.70 -2.96 -7.96
C GLY A 67 1.47 -2.57 -9.21
N LEU A 68 1.67 -1.28 -9.41
CA LEU A 68 2.54 -0.73 -10.44
C LEU A 68 4.00 -0.70 -9.95
N LEU A 69 4.95 -0.73 -10.87
CA LEU A 69 6.37 -0.56 -10.57
C LEU A 69 6.73 0.92 -10.61
N PRO A 70 7.71 1.36 -9.82
CA PRO A 70 8.18 2.74 -9.84
C PRO A 70 8.78 3.14 -11.20
N ASN A 71 8.80 4.44 -11.45
CA ASN A 71 9.42 5.07 -12.64
C ASN A 71 9.01 4.41 -13.97
N THR A 72 7.80 3.87 -14.03
CA THR A 72 7.31 3.09 -15.17
C THR A 72 6.09 3.75 -15.78
N GLU A 73 6.08 3.85 -17.11
CA GLU A 73 4.93 4.30 -17.87
C GLU A 73 4.02 3.11 -18.20
N TYR A 74 2.72 3.27 -17.97
CA TYR A 74 1.69 2.29 -18.27
C TYR A 74 0.64 2.89 -19.18
N THR A 75 0.22 2.14 -20.18
CA THR A 75 -1.02 2.39 -20.95
C THR A 75 -2.07 1.40 -20.45
N LEU A 76 -2.95 1.89 -19.60
CA LEU A 76 -4.00 1.08 -18.99
C LEU A 76 -5.25 1.11 -19.86
N ALA A 77 -5.92 -0.04 -20.00
CA ALA A 77 -7.22 -0.15 -20.65
C ALA A 77 -8.35 -0.08 -19.61
N VAL A 78 -9.29 0.83 -19.80
CA VAL A 78 -10.50 0.96 -18.98
C VAL A 78 -11.69 0.47 -19.79
N ILE A 79 -12.39 -0.53 -19.29
CA ILE A 79 -13.57 -1.12 -19.90
C ILE A 79 -14.78 -0.78 -19.01
N ALA A 80 -15.79 -0.14 -19.58
CA ALA A 80 -17.07 0.10 -18.94
C ALA A 80 -18.06 -1.00 -19.35
N SER A 81 -18.82 -1.55 -18.40
CA SER A 81 -19.87 -2.54 -18.64
C SER A 81 -21.10 -2.26 -17.79
N ASP A 82 -22.27 -2.64 -18.26
CA ASP A 82 -23.49 -2.64 -17.48
C ASP A 82 -23.64 -3.91 -16.63
N ASP A 83 -24.77 -4.01 -15.90
CA ASP A 83 -25.09 -5.18 -15.06
C ASP A 83 -25.54 -6.41 -15.87
N LYS A 84 -25.74 -6.29 -17.19
CA LYS A 84 -26.07 -7.38 -18.10
C LYS A 84 -24.85 -7.95 -18.82
N GLY A 85 -23.70 -7.28 -18.66
CA GLY A 85 -22.46 -7.69 -19.29
C GLY A 85 -22.22 -7.09 -20.68
N ASN A 86 -23.05 -6.12 -21.10
CA ASN A 86 -22.73 -5.37 -22.32
C ASN A 86 -21.54 -4.45 -22.05
N ALA A 87 -20.46 -4.61 -22.80
CA ALA A 87 -19.24 -3.89 -22.59
C ALA A 87 -18.94 -2.90 -23.72
N ALA A 88 -18.52 -1.70 -23.38
CA ALA A 88 -18.02 -0.71 -24.30
C ALA A 88 -16.61 -1.07 -24.82
N GLU A 89 -16.19 -0.47 -25.93
CA GLU A 89 -14.81 -0.57 -26.37
C GLU A 89 -13.87 0.05 -25.30
N PRO A 90 -12.71 -0.56 -25.07
CA PRO A 90 -11.75 -0.05 -24.09
C PRO A 90 -11.27 1.36 -24.40
N VAL A 91 -11.18 2.21 -23.38
CA VAL A 91 -10.54 3.52 -23.46
C VAL A 91 -9.18 3.43 -22.77
N SER A 92 -8.14 3.99 -23.43
CA SER A 92 -6.79 3.98 -22.87
C SER A 92 -6.52 5.22 -22.01
N VAL A 93 -5.81 5.03 -20.90
CA VAL A 93 -5.24 6.11 -20.09
C VAL A 93 -3.76 5.82 -19.83
N THR A 94 -2.91 6.81 -20.09
CA THR A 94 -1.48 6.69 -19.80
C THR A 94 -1.17 7.31 -18.45
N VAL A 95 -0.43 6.56 -17.60
CA VAL A 95 0.05 6.99 -16.30
C VAL A 95 1.55 6.70 -16.20
N LYS A 96 2.29 7.55 -15.48
CA LYS A 96 3.70 7.30 -15.17
C LYS A 96 3.89 7.41 -13.68
N THR A 97 4.33 6.33 -13.04
CA THR A 97 4.62 6.28 -11.61
C THR A 97 5.84 7.13 -11.23
N ALA A 98 5.91 7.57 -9.98
CA ALA A 98 7.02 8.37 -9.47
C ALA A 98 8.35 7.59 -9.51
N VAL A 99 9.46 8.34 -9.57
CA VAL A 99 10.81 7.77 -9.50
C VAL A 99 11.04 7.24 -8.09
N ALA A 100 11.39 5.96 -7.98
CA ALA A 100 11.68 5.33 -6.71
C ALA A 100 12.86 6.01 -5.97
N PRO A 101 12.87 5.99 -4.64
CA PRO A 101 14.08 6.23 -3.88
C PRO A 101 15.19 5.23 -4.23
N ALA A 102 16.41 5.48 -3.76
CA ALA A 102 17.47 4.48 -3.79
C ALA A 102 17.04 3.20 -3.06
N ALA A 103 17.72 2.08 -3.34
CA ALA A 103 17.49 0.82 -2.64
C ALA A 103 17.51 1.01 -1.12
N ALA A 104 16.69 0.22 -0.42
CA ALA A 104 16.68 0.22 1.04
C ALA A 104 18.05 -0.19 1.59
N PRO A 105 18.49 0.36 2.74
CA PRO A 105 19.69 -0.10 3.41
C PRO A 105 19.59 -1.59 3.77
N VAL A 106 20.72 -2.27 3.70
CA VAL A 106 20.81 -3.68 4.11
C VAL A 106 21.59 -3.75 5.42
N PRO A 107 20.95 -4.11 6.54
CA PRO A 107 21.64 -4.26 7.82
C PRO A 107 22.72 -5.32 7.77
N ASP A 108 23.86 -5.06 8.41
CA ASP A 108 24.93 -6.04 8.58
C ASP A 108 24.66 -6.91 9.83
N PHE A 109 23.98 -8.02 9.63
CA PHE A 109 23.62 -8.93 10.72
C PHE A 109 24.79 -9.73 11.28
N SER A 110 25.96 -9.74 10.61
CA SER A 110 27.16 -10.45 11.10
C SER A 110 27.71 -9.92 12.42
N LYS A 111 27.27 -8.74 12.82
CA LYS A 111 27.67 -8.04 14.07
C LYS A 111 26.87 -8.49 15.29
N TYR A 112 25.79 -9.25 15.11
CA TYR A 112 24.84 -9.60 16.16
C TYR A 112 24.74 -11.10 16.34
N GLU A 113 24.73 -11.56 17.59
CA GLU A 113 24.57 -12.97 17.90
C GLU A 113 23.13 -13.47 17.69
N LYS A 114 22.15 -12.58 17.87
CA LYS A 114 20.73 -12.88 17.80
C LYS A 114 20.00 -11.79 16.97
N VAL A 115 19.26 -12.23 15.99
CA VAL A 115 18.45 -11.37 15.13
C VAL A 115 17.04 -11.95 15.03
N ALA A 116 16.02 -11.13 15.23
CA ALA A 116 14.63 -11.45 14.91
C ALA A 116 14.13 -10.41 13.91
N ALA A 117 13.87 -10.80 12.69
CA ALA A 117 13.33 -9.90 11.69
C ALA A 117 11.80 -9.88 11.77
N ILE A 118 11.21 -8.69 11.72
CA ILE A 118 9.76 -8.51 11.57
C ILE A 118 9.42 -8.39 10.08
N TYR A 119 10.19 -7.57 9.38
CA TYR A 119 10.07 -7.39 7.93
C TYR A 119 11.47 -7.19 7.35
N SER A 120 11.92 -8.07 6.47
CA SER A 120 13.28 -8.03 5.90
C SER A 120 13.36 -8.89 4.65
N ASP A 121 14.20 -8.47 3.69
CA ASP A 121 14.53 -9.26 2.50
C ASP A 121 15.71 -10.20 2.72
N VAL A 122 16.47 -10.01 3.81
CA VAL A 122 17.75 -10.70 4.04
C VAL A 122 17.76 -11.58 5.30
N ALA A 123 16.70 -11.57 6.07
CA ALA A 123 16.52 -12.45 7.22
C ALA A 123 15.08 -13.00 7.25
N GLU A 124 14.94 -14.22 7.77
CA GLU A 124 13.61 -14.82 7.94
C GLU A 124 12.78 -13.98 8.92
N GLY A 125 11.64 -13.50 8.46
CA GLY A 125 10.76 -12.62 9.22
C GLY A 125 9.87 -13.40 10.19
N THR A 126 9.58 -12.80 11.34
CA THR A 126 8.55 -13.28 12.25
C THR A 126 7.18 -13.06 11.62
N PRO A 127 6.34 -14.10 11.49
CA PRO A 127 5.01 -13.92 10.93
C PRO A 127 4.18 -12.94 11.75
N PHE A 128 3.46 -12.05 11.09
CA PHE A 128 2.42 -11.25 11.72
C PHE A 128 1.05 -11.76 11.27
N ILE A 129 0.14 -11.91 12.23
CA ILE A 129 -1.23 -12.42 12.03
C ILE A 129 -2.19 -11.30 11.71
N ASN A 130 -1.81 -10.06 11.99
CA ASN A 130 -2.63 -8.89 11.74
C ASN A 130 -1.74 -7.67 11.43
N ILE A 131 -2.16 -6.88 10.47
CA ILE A 131 -1.58 -5.58 10.16
C ILE A 131 -2.71 -4.55 10.07
N GLY A 132 -2.72 -3.59 10.98
CA GLY A 132 -3.81 -2.62 11.11
C GLY A 132 -5.07 -3.22 11.76
N GLY A 133 -6.23 -2.67 11.44
CA GLY A 133 -7.53 -3.14 11.99
C GLY A 133 -7.96 -2.41 13.27
N TRP A 134 -7.19 -1.43 13.74
CA TRP A 134 -7.49 -0.65 14.96
C TRP A 134 -8.02 0.76 14.68
N GLY A 135 -8.65 0.97 13.49
CA GLY A 135 -9.25 2.26 13.13
C GLY A 135 -8.26 3.28 12.53
N GLN A 136 -7.09 2.82 12.09
CA GLN A 136 -6.13 3.67 11.38
C GLN A 136 -6.67 4.13 10.02
N SER A 137 -6.20 5.30 9.56
CA SER A 137 -6.41 5.77 8.20
C SER A 137 -5.29 5.32 7.24
N THR A 138 -4.19 4.81 7.78
CA THR A 138 -3.04 4.35 7.02
C THR A 138 -3.43 3.23 6.05
N VAL A 139 -3.06 3.41 4.78
CA VAL A 139 -3.18 2.40 3.74
C VAL A 139 -1.80 1.83 3.47
N VAL A 140 -1.68 0.50 3.48
CA VAL A 140 -0.44 -0.23 3.22
C VAL A 140 -0.44 -0.76 1.80
N ILE A 141 0.61 -0.45 1.06
CA ILE A 141 0.87 -0.97 -0.29
C ILE A 141 2.21 -1.70 -0.25
N ASN A 142 2.20 -2.99 -0.57
CA ASN A 142 3.44 -3.74 -0.75
C ASN A 142 4.00 -3.43 -2.13
N GLY A 143 5.27 -3.01 -2.18
CA GLY A 143 5.95 -2.65 -3.40
C GLY A 143 7.36 -3.19 -3.47
N GLN A 144 8.01 -3.00 -4.61
CA GLN A 144 9.43 -3.29 -4.82
C GLN A 144 10.11 -2.06 -5.42
N LEU A 145 11.18 -1.59 -4.82
CA LEU A 145 12.00 -0.51 -5.36
C LEU A 145 12.85 -1.01 -6.53
N ALA A 146 13.36 -2.24 -6.40
CA ALA A 146 14.05 -3.01 -7.43
C ALA A 146 13.75 -4.50 -7.24
N ALA A 147 14.18 -5.37 -8.13
CA ALA A 147 14.00 -6.81 -8.00
C ALA A 147 14.59 -7.32 -6.67
N GLY A 148 13.74 -7.85 -5.80
CA GLY A 148 14.12 -8.37 -4.49
C GLY A 148 14.25 -7.32 -3.38
N ASP A 149 14.01 -6.05 -3.66
CA ASP A 149 14.02 -4.96 -2.66
C ASP A 149 12.55 -4.61 -2.31
N ASN A 150 11.98 -5.38 -1.40
CA ASN A 150 10.60 -5.25 -1.00
C ASN A 150 10.44 -4.16 0.06
N VAL A 151 9.40 -3.35 -0.09
CA VAL A 151 9.08 -2.28 0.86
C VAL A 151 7.59 -2.26 1.17
N MET A 152 7.25 -1.82 2.38
CA MET A 152 5.90 -1.41 2.71
C MET A 152 5.77 0.09 2.52
N PHE A 153 4.92 0.51 1.60
CA PHE A 153 4.63 1.91 1.35
C PHE A 153 3.33 2.30 2.06
N PHE A 154 3.39 3.36 2.87
CA PHE A 154 2.27 3.84 3.66
C PHE A 154 1.75 5.15 3.09
N THR A 155 0.45 5.21 2.80
CA THR A 155 -0.23 6.45 2.43
C THR A 155 -1.27 6.82 3.47
N ASN A 156 -1.61 8.11 3.56
CA ASN A 156 -2.57 8.64 4.54
C ASN A 156 -2.25 8.20 5.99
N MET A 157 -0.95 8.22 6.33
CA MET A 157 -0.44 7.64 7.57
C MET A 157 -0.86 8.46 8.79
N ASN A 158 -1.55 7.80 9.73
CA ASN A 158 -1.73 8.28 11.10
C ASN A 158 -1.06 7.36 12.10
N TYR A 159 -1.24 6.06 12.01
CA TYR A 159 -0.50 5.00 12.71
C TYR A 159 -0.71 3.67 12.01
N LEU A 160 0.14 2.70 12.30
CA LEU A 160 0.00 1.32 11.86
C LEU A 160 0.57 0.40 12.94
N GLY A 161 -0.13 -0.68 13.25
CA GLY A 161 0.34 -1.72 14.14
C GLY A 161 0.53 -3.05 13.43
N TRP A 162 1.45 -3.85 13.94
CA TRP A 162 1.64 -5.25 13.57
C TRP A 162 1.41 -6.13 14.80
N GLU A 163 0.58 -7.15 14.67
CA GLU A 163 0.43 -8.18 15.68
C GLU A 163 1.25 -9.41 15.28
N LEU A 164 2.27 -9.71 16.07
CA LEU A 164 3.22 -10.79 15.80
C LEU A 164 2.74 -12.12 16.42
N ALA A 165 2.89 -13.22 15.70
CA ALA A 165 2.60 -14.55 16.21
C ALA A 165 3.58 -15.58 15.64
N PRO A 166 4.40 -16.20 16.53
CA PRO A 166 4.47 -15.95 17.97
C PRO A 166 4.99 -14.56 18.32
N ALA A 167 4.81 -14.12 19.55
CA ALA A 167 5.48 -12.93 20.06
C ALA A 167 7.01 -13.09 19.95
N VAL A 168 7.71 -11.99 19.78
CA VAL A 168 9.18 -12.00 19.70
C VAL A 168 9.75 -11.92 21.09
N ASP A 169 10.54 -12.93 21.49
CA ASP A 169 11.39 -12.86 22.67
C ASP A 169 12.61 -11.99 22.36
N ALA A 170 12.62 -10.77 22.89
CA ALA A 170 13.68 -9.79 22.73
C ALA A 170 14.48 -9.54 24.02
N THR A 171 14.40 -10.45 25.03
CA THR A 171 15.06 -10.29 26.33
C THR A 171 16.58 -10.11 26.23
N ASP A 172 17.21 -10.77 25.26
CA ASP A 172 18.67 -10.73 25.01
C ASP A 172 19.03 -9.79 23.84
N MET A 173 18.11 -8.96 23.37
CA MET A 173 18.35 -8.02 22.29
C MET A 173 18.68 -6.63 22.83
N GLU A 174 19.50 -5.90 22.09
CA GLU A 174 19.95 -4.57 22.50
C GLU A 174 19.20 -3.45 21.81
N PHE A 175 18.77 -3.69 20.54
CA PHE A 175 18.20 -2.65 19.68
C PHE A 175 16.97 -3.14 18.96
N LEU A 176 16.08 -2.21 18.63
CA LEU A 176 15.09 -2.32 17.57
C LEU A 176 15.61 -1.53 16.37
N HIS A 177 15.94 -2.21 15.28
CA HIS A 177 16.40 -1.58 14.04
C HIS A 177 15.24 -1.28 13.11
N VAL A 178 15.22 -0.09 12.50
CA VAL A 178 14.23 0.33 11.51
C VAL A 178 14.88 1.17 10.41
N ASP A 179 14.47 0.93 9.17
CA ASP A 179 14.80 1.74 8.02
C ASP A 179 13.55 2.43 7.49
N PHE A 180 13.57 3.76 7.44
CA PHE A 180 12.47 4.57 6.92
C PHE A 180 12.92 5.47 5.77
N TYR A 181 12.04 5.63 4.80
CA TYR A 181 12.13 6.68 3.81
C TYR A 181 10.86 7.53 3.83
N ALA A 182 11.01 8.85 3.93
CA ALA A 182 9.89 9.79 3.86
C ALA A 182 10.30 11.08 3.16
N THR A 183 9.36 11.74 2.47
CA THR A 183 9.55 13.03 1.82
C THR A 183 8.80 14.16 2.51
N ASP A 184 7.76 13.84 3.26
CA ASP A 184 6.76 14.74 3.83
C ASP A 184 6.65 14.66 5.37
N MET A 185 7.47 13.80 5.99
CA MET A 185 7.54 13.62 7.44
C MET A 185 8.95 13.90 7.96
N THR A 186 9.03 14.50 9.14
CA THR A 186 10.31 14.77 9.83
C THR A 186 10.58 13.88 11.03
N THR A 187 9.54 13.20 11.52
CA THR A 187 9.64 12.28 12.66
C THR A 187 8.64 11.13 12.50
N VAL A 188 8.97 9.98 13.08
CA VAL A 188 8.06 8.86 13.25
C VAL A 188 8.22 8.27 14.65
N ASN A 189 7.11 7.83 15.26
CA ASN A 189 7.16 7.11 16.52
C ASN A 189 7.23 5.61 16.26
N VAL A 190 8.13 4.94 16.96
CA VAL A 190 8.27 3.49 16.99
C VAL A 190 7.86 3.01 18.37
N THR A 191 6.87 2.13 18.42
CA THR A 191 6.12 1.84 19.64
C THR A 191 5.97 0.33 19.84
N PRO A 192 6.91 -0.33 20.55
CA PRO A 192 6.70 -1.70 20.98
C PRO A 192 5.57 -1.75 22.02
N ILE A 193 4.76 -2.80 21.93
CA ILE A 193 3.60 -3.04 22.78
C ILE A 193 3.69 -4.44 23.37
N SER A 194 3.49 -4.53 24.68
CA SER A 194 3.21 -5.78 25.40
C SER A 194 1.89 -5.62 26.17
N PRO A 195 1.25 -6.70 26.65
CA PRO A 195 -0.09 -6.60 27.26
C PRO A 195 -0.21 -5.50 28.30
N GLY A 196 -1.01 -4.46 28.00
CA GLY A 196 -1.24 -3.31 28.90
C GLY A 196 -0.09 -2.32 29.03
N LYS A 197 0.94 -2.42 28.18
CA LYS A 197 2.13 -1.56 28.19
C LYS A 197 2.48 -1.11 26.78
N GLU A 198 2.89 0.15 26.66
CA GLU A 198 3.23 0.79 25.41
C GLU A 198 4.40 1.74 25.62
N GLY A 199 5.46 1.55 24.86
CA GLY A 199 6.66 2.40 24.92
C GLY A 199 6.84 3.17 23.61
N VAL A 200 7.25 4.44 23.67
CA VAL A 200 7.39 5.30 22.49
C VAL A 200 8.83 5.78 22.37
N ALA A 201 9.41 5.60 21.20
CA ALA A 201 10.64 6.28 20.78
C ALA A 201 10.37 7.08 19.50
N THR A 202 10.82 8.32 19.48
CA THR A 202 10.69 9.19 18.30
C THR A 202 11.98 9.15 17.48
N VAL A 203 11.87 8.74 16.22
CA VAL A 203 12.97 8.76 15.24
C VAL A 203 12.84 10.01 14.38
N THR A 204 13.94 10.79 14.28
CA THR A 204 14.02 11.92 13.34
C THR A 204 14.38 11.39 11.95
N LEU A 205 13.62 11.79 10.94
CA LEU A 205 13.77 11.34 9.56
C LEU A 205 14.55 12.33 8.71
N ASN A 206 15.32 11.83 7.77
CA ASN A 206 16.00 12.61 6.75
C ASN A 206 15.08 12.74 5.53
N ALA A 207 14.49 13.91 5.30
CA ALA A 207 13.55 14.10 4.19
C ALA A 207 14.21 13.78 2.84
N GLY A 208 13.58 12.88 2.06
CA GLY A 208 14.07 12.46 0.75
C GLY A 208 15.28 11.51 0.77
N ALA A 209 15.62 10.95 1.93
CA ALA A 209 16.68 9.95 2.08
C ALA A 209 16.28 8.88 3.09
N TRP A 210 16.91 7.71 2.99
CA TRP A 210 16.74 6.66 3.99
C TRP A 210 17.30 7.10 5.34
N THR A 211 16.59 6.77 6.38
CA THR A 211 16.99 6.91 7.78
C THR A 211 17.05 5.53 8.40
N SER A 212 18.25 5.04 8.69
CA SER A 212 18.48 3.84 9.48
C SER A 212 18.62 4.24 10.95
N ALA A 213 17.87 3.61 11.82
CA ALA A 213 17.89 3.89 13.25
C ALA A 213 17.97 2.61 14.09
N ASP A 214 19.01 2.53 14.92
CA ASP A 214 19.15 1.56 15.99
C ASP A 214 18.60 2.18 17.27
N ILE A 215 17.42 1.75 17.71
CA ILE A 215 16.74 2.27 18.89
C ILE A 215 17.08 1.34 20.07
N PRO A 216 17.91 1.77 21.04
CA PRO A 216 18.21 0.94 22.21
C PRO A 216 16.92 0.53 22.93
N LEU A 217 16.75 -0.75 23.27
CA LEU A 217 15.57 -1.20 24.02
C LEU A 217 15.45 -0.53 25.39
N SER A 218 16.58 -0.06 25.94
CA SER A 218 16.60 0.77 27.17
C SER A 218 15.85 2.10 27.04
N THR A 219 15.62 2.60 25.82
CA THR A 219 14.79 3.80 25.56
C THR A 219 13.35 3.58 26.07
N TYR A 220 12.88 2.33 26.10
CA TYR A 220 11.55 1.97 26.53
C TYR A 220 11.46 1.54 28.00
N ALA A 221 12.52 1.68 28.78
CA ALA A 221 12.60 1.21 30.17
C ALA A 221 11.48 1.76 31.05
N ALA A 222 11.10 3.04 30.89
CA ALA A 222 10.04 3.67 31.66
C ALA A 222 8.64 3.07 31.40
N ALA A 223 8.43 2.47 30.25
CA ALA A 223 7.17 1.83 29.87
C ALA A 223 7.03 0.41 30.44
N ASN A 224 8.11 -0.17 30.97
CA ASN A 224 8.14 -1.55 31.49
C ASN A 224 7.60 -2.58 30.49
N ILE A 225 8.02 -2.45 29.22
CA ILE A 225 7.67 -3.41 28.16
C ILE A 225 8.14 -4.82 28.57
N GLU A 226 7.30 -5.81 28.37
CA GLU A 226 7.66 -7.22 28.52
C GLU A 226 8.29 -7.71 27.21
N TRP A 227 9.57 -8.07 27.26
CA TRP A 227 10.35 -8.46 26.10
C TRP A 227 10.39 -9.99 25.84
N ASN A 228 9.65 -10.76 26.64
CA ASN A 228 9.56 -12.24 26.59
C ASN A 228 8.20 -12.71 26.06
#